data_39414e7478c0e486afec0e6340e6ab19
#
_entry.id   39414e7478c0e486afec0e6340e6ab19
#
_cell.length_a   1.000
_cell.length_b   1.000
_cell.length_c   1.000
_cell.angle_alpha   90.00
_cell.angle_beta   90.00
_cell.angle_gamma   90.00
#
_symmetry.space_group_name_H-M   'P 1'
#
loop_
_entity.id
_entity.type
_entity.pdbx_description
1 polymer ?
#
loop_
_entity_poly.entity_id
_entity_poly.type
_entity_poly.pdbx_seq_one_letter_code
_entity_poly.pdbx_strand_id
1 'polypeptide(L)'
;FLPGGKFCIPIQDTERRTYGLQIIYDEKKHGRDKSFWPAGLAKKGHFFLIGGIPDRLLLVAEGFATAASINQATNLPVAVAFDAGNLLSVAKALQAKYKRAKILICADDDYRTEGNPGLTAAQNAALAVDGGVALPIFKDERPTDTKGPTDFNDLHLLEGHDAVAKQIE
;
A
#
# COMPACT_ATOMS: atom_id res chain seq x y z
N PHE A 1 -10.07 5.17 -16.54
CA PHE A 1 -10.27 6.60 -16.27
C PHE A 1 -11.74 6.96 -16.45
N LEU A 2 -12.29 7.76 -15.52
CA LEU A 2 -13.59 8.39 -15.69
C LEU A 2 -13.41 9.77 -16.36
N PRO A 3 -14.47 10.31 -17.02
CA PRO A 3 -14.43 11.66 -17.56
C PRO A 3 -14.00 12.68 -16.49
N GLY A 4 -13.15 13.65 -16.88
CA GLY A 4 -12.65 14.71 -15.98
C GLY A 4 -11.42 14.31 -15.16
N GLY A 5 -10.50 13.50 -15.72
CA GLY A 5 -9.17 13.23 -15.13
C GLY A 5 -9.17 12.41 -13.84
N LYS A 6 -10.23 11.59 -13.59
CA LYS A 6 -10.32 10.77 -12.38
C LYS A 6 -9.75 9.38 -12.63
N PHE A 7 -8.87 8.95 -11.75
CA PHE A 7 -8.37 7.58 -11.72
C PHE A 7 -9.13 6.78 -10.66
N CYS A 8 -9.67 5.62 -11.04
CA CYS A 8 -10.50 4.81 -10.17
C CYS A 8 -9.87 3.44 -9.91
N ILE A 9 -9.78 3.08 -8.64
CA ILE A 9 -9.21 1.82 -8.19
C ILE A 9 -10.34 1.01 -7.55
N PRO A 10 -10.63 -0.21 -8.05
CA PRO A 10 -11.65 -1.08 -7.46
C PRO A 10 -11.24 -1.52 -6.05
N ILE A 11 -12.21 -1.59 -5.16
CA ILE A 11 -12.06 -2.15 -3.81
C ILE A 11 -12.76 -3.51 -3.83
N GLN A 12 -11.96 -4.58 -3.67
CA GLN A 12 -12.38 -5.94 -3.96
C GLN A 12 -12.13 -6.89 -2.78
N ASP A 13 -12.91 -7.97 -2.72
CA ASP A 13 -12.62 -9.09 -1.83
C ASP A 13 -11.66 -10.11 -2.49
N THR A 14 -11.42 -11.21 -1.79
CA THR A 14 -10.56 -12.32 -2.27
C THR A 14 -11.12 -13.04 -3.50
N GLU A 15 -12.41 -12.88 -3.80
CA GLU A 15 -13.06 -13.43 -4.98
C GLU A 15 -13.16 -12.41 -6.14
N ARG A 16 -12.48 -11.29 -6.04
CA ARG A 16 -12.47 -10.19 -7.03
C ARG A 16 -13.84 -9.51 -7.21
N ARG A 17 -14.77 -9.69 -6.30
CA ARG A 17 -16.05 -8.96 -6.31
C ARG A 17 -15.78 -7.52 -5.87
N THR A 18 -16.29 -6.56 -6.65
CA THR A 18 -16.09 -5.12 -6.38
C THR A 18 -17.18 -4.60 -5.46
N TYR A 19 -16.77 -3.98 -4.36
CA TYR A 19 -17.64 -3.37 -3.36
C TYR A 19 -17.70 -1.84 -3.48
N GLY A 20 -16.71 -1.25 -4.11
CA GLY A 20 -16.63 0.19 -4.31
C GLY A 20 -15.36 0.60 -5.02
N LEU A 21 -15.11 1.90 -5.02
CA LEU A 21 -13.98 2.51 -5.70
C LEU A 21 -13.25 3.49 -4.78
N GLN A 22 -11.93 3.51 -4.85
CA GLN A 22 -11.16 4.69 -4.50
C GLN A 22 -11.05 5.56 -5.76
N ILE A 23 -11.38 6.82 -5.63
CA ILE A 23 -11.30 7.82 -6.70
C ILE A 23 -10.14 8.75 -6.35
N ILE A 24 -9.13 8.80 -7.19
CA ILE A 24 -8.00 9.73 -7.10
C ILE A 24 -8.27 10.87 -8.08
N TYR A 25 -8.09 12.10 -7.62
CA TYR A 25 -8.29 13.31 -8.40
C TYR A 25 -6.95 13.84 -8.89
N ASP A 26 -6.91 14.36 -10.12
CA ASP A 26 -5.79 15.11 -10.68
C ASP A 26 -5.58 16.45 -9.96
N GLU A 27 -6.69 17.08 -9.53
CA GLU A 27 -6.68 18.26 -8.69
C GLU A 27 -7.47 18.02 -7.39
N LYS A 28 -6.99 18.60 -6.29
CA LYS A 28 -7.67 18.43 -4.99
C LYS A 28 -9.11 18.90 -5.05
N LYS A 29 -10.06 18.02 -4.71
CA LYS A 29 -11.47 18.33 -4.53
C LYS A 29 -11.79 18.53 -3.06
N HIS A 30 -12.31 19.72 -2.69
CA HIS A 30 -12.59 20.06 -1.29
C HIS A 30 -11.41 19.79 -0.36
N GLY A 31 -10.18 20.09 -0.82
CA GLY A 31 -8.94 19.88 -0.07
C GLY A 31 -8.45 18.42 -0.03
N ARG A 32 -9.12 17.48 -0.71
CA ARG A 32 -8.78 16.05 -0.75
C ARG A 32 -8.29 15.65 -2.13
N ASP A 33 -7.25 14.85 -2.18
CA ASP A 33 -6.69 14.23 -3.37
C ASP A 33 -7.39 12.91 -3.76
N LYS A 34 -8.11 12.29 -2.81
CA LYS A 34 -8.82 11.03 -2.99
C LYS A 34 -10.12 10.95 -2.19
N SER A 35 -11.05 10.13 -2.67
CA SER A 35 -12.30 9.78 -1.97
C SER A 35 -12.68 8.32 -2.20
N PHE A 36 -13.70 7.85 -1.46
CA PHE A 36 -14.26 6.51 -1.60
C PHE A 36 -15.73 6.60 -2.03
N TRP A 37 -16.13 5.70 -2.91
CA TRP A 37 -17.51 5.55 -3.36
C TRP A 37 -17.96 4.08 -3.27
N PRO A 38 -19.17 3.80 -2.78
CA PRO A 38 -20.12 4.74 -2.15
C PRO A 38 -19.63 5.27 -0.81
N ALA A 39 -20.25 6.34 -0.32
CA ALA A 39 -19.97 6.85 1.02
C ALA A 39 -20.31 5.77 2.07
N GLY A 40 -19.47 5.64 3.11
CA GLY A 40 -19.66 4.61 4.14
C GLY A 40 -19.26 3.19 3.71
N LEU A 41 -18.56 3.05 2.58
CA LEU A 41 -18.05 1.77 2.09
C LEU A 41 -17.32 0.98 3.19
N ALA A 42 -17.71 -0.28 3.38
CA ALA A 42 -17.02 -1.21 4.25
C ALA A 42 -15.70 -1.68 3.61
N LYS A 43 -14.59 -1.01 3.93
CA LYS A 43 -13.25 -1.33 3.38
C LYS A 43 -12.57 -2.50 4.07
N LYS A 44 -13.00 -2.86 5.27
CA LYS A 44 -12.29 -3.83 6.12
C LYS A 44 -12.08 -5.17 5.42
N GLY A 45 -10.82 -5.55 5.25
CA GLY A 45 -10.42 -6.79 4.57
C GLY A 45 -10.53 -6.76 3.05
N HIS A 46 -10.99 -5.66 2.45
CA HIS A 46 -11.02 -5.47 1.01
C HIS A 46 -9.75 -4.76 0.52
N PHE A 47 -9.31 -5.11 -0.67
CA PHE A 47 -8.04 -4.64 -1.23
C PHE A 47 -8.13 -4.53 -2.76
N PHE A 48 -7.08 -4.00 -3.36
CA PHE A 48 -6.86 -4.10 -4.81
C PHE A 48 -5.53 -4.79 -5.07
N LEU A 49 -5.50 -5.81 -5.91
CA LEU A 49 -4.27 -6.53 -6.24
C LEU A 49 -3.70 -6.05 -7.58
N ILE A 50 -2.48 -5.51 -7.55
CA ILE A 50 -1.67 -5.15 -8.71
C ILE A 50 -0.77 -6.34 -9.05
N GLY A 51 -0.56 -6.60 -10.33
CA GLY A 51 0.26 -7.71 -10.81
C GLY A 51 -0.49 -9.03 -10.90
N GLY A 52 0.26 -10.12 -10.95
CA GLY A 52 -0.26 -11.46 -11.15
C GLY A 52 -0.84 -12.12 -9.90
N ILE A 53 -1.13 -13.43 -10.02
CA ILE A 53 -1.55 -14.25 -8.89
C ILE A 53 -0.34 -14.53 -8.00
N PRO A 54 -0.41 -14.28 -6.67
CA PRO A 54 0.70 -14.57 -5.76
C PRO A 54 1.02 -16.06 -5.71
N ASP A 55 2.31 -16.40 -5.80
CA ASP A 55 2.80 -17.78 -5.62
C ASP A 55 3.62 -17.93 -4.33
N ARG A 56 4.79 -17.27 -4.26
CA ARG A 56 5.73 -17.42 -3.13
C ARG A 56 5.76 -16.20 -2.22
N LEU A 57 5.61 -15.02 -2.79
CA LEU A 57 5.66 -13.75 -2.07
C LEU A 57 4.52 -12.84 -2.53
N LEU A 58 3.87 -12.23 -1.57
CA LEU A 58 2.82 -11.22 -1.78
C LEU A 58 3.14 -10.01 -0.93
N LEU A 59 3.24 -8.87 -1.58
CA LEU A 59 3.49 -7.60 -0.92
C LEU A 59 2.17 -6.91 -0.57
N VAL A 60 2.15 -6.16 0.51
CA VAL A 60 0.99 -5.37 0.92
C VAL A 60 1.47 -3.96 1.24
N ALA A 61 0.86 -2.96 0.64
CA ALA A 61 1.12 -1.55 0.90
C ALA A 61 -0.17 -0.80 1.28
N GLU A 62 -0.03 0.30 1.99
CA GLU A 62 -1.18 1.12 2.36
C GLU A 62 -1.80 1.80 1.14
N GLY A 63 -1.00 2.55 0.40
CA GLY A 63 -1.43 3.39 -0.71
C GLY A 63 -1.26 2.78 -2.09
N PHE A 64 -2.09 3.22 -3.05
CA PHE A 64 -1.98 2.76 -4.44
C PHE A 64 -0.66 3.18 -5.09
N ALA A 65 -0.20 4.42 -4.88
CA ALA A 65 1.04 4.93 -5.47
C ALA A 65 2.24 4.10 -4.99
N THR A 66 2.33 3.85 -3.68
CA THR A 66 3.35 3.01 -3.06
C THR A 66 3.33 1.59 -3.66
N ALA A 67 2.14 0.96 -3.73
CA ALA A 67 1.99 -0.37 -4.32
C ALA A 67 2.38 -0.42 -5.81
N ALA A 68 2.02 0.60 -6.59
CA ALA A 68 2.38 0.70 -8.00
C ALA A 68 3.89 0.85 -8.20
N SER A 69 4.56 1.69 -7.41
CA SER A 69 6.03 1.86 -7.44
C SER A 69 6.75 0.56 -7.11
N ILE A 70 6.30 -0.17 -6.09
CA ILE A 70 6.86 -1.47 -5.71
C ILE A 70 6.65 -2.49 -6.83
N ASN A 71 5.43 -2.59 -7.38
CA ASN A 71 5.15 -3.53 -8.48
C ASN A 71 5.98 -3.23 -9.72
N GLN A 72 6.15 -1.96 -10.09
CA GLN A 72 6.98 -1.55 -11.22
C GLN A 72 8.46 -1.89 -11.01
N ALA A 73 8.96 -1.75 -9.78
CA ALA A 73 10.36 -2.03 -9.46
C ALA A 73 10.67 -3.53 -9.40
N THR A 74 9.73 -4.35 -8.89
CA THR A 74 10.00 -5.75 -8.55
C THR A 74 9.28 -6.76 -9.45
N ASN A 75 8.26 -6.32 -10.19
CA ASN A 75 7.31 -7.17 -10.89
C ASN A 75 6.57 -8.19 -10.01
N LEU A 76 6.63 -8.02 -8.68
CA LEU A 76 5.92 -8.85 -7.70
C LEU A 76 4.47 -8.39 -7.52
N PRO A 77 3.55 -9.29 -7.14
CA PRO A 77 2.18 -8.92 -6.83
C PRO A 77 2.12 -8.08 -5.54
N VAL A 78 1.38 -6.97 -5.59
CA VAL A 78 1.21 -6.04 -4.46
C VAL A 78 -0.27 -5.77 -4.21
N ALA A 79 -0.73 -5.99 -3.00
CA ALA A 79 -2.07 -5.63 -2.57
C ALA A 79 -2.10 -4.24 -1.94
N VAL A 80 -3.06 -3.42 -2.35
CA VAL A 80 -3.34 -2.09 -1.79
C VAL A 80 -4.37 -2.23 -0.68
N ALA A 81 -4.04 -1.85 0.54
CA ALA A 81 -4.95 -1.92 1.70
C ALA A 81 -5.83 -0.68 1.87
N PHE A 82 -5.51 0.43 1.18
CA PHE A 82 -6.20 1.72 1.16
C PHE A 82 -6.04 2.59 2.41
N ASP A 83 -5.73 2.04 3.57
CA ASP A 83 -5.34 2.76 4.79
C ASP A 83 -4.63 1.83 5.79
N ALA A 84 -3.86 2.44 6.72
CA ALA A 84 -3.11 1.70 7.75
C ALA A 84 -4.00 0.82 8.63
N GLY A 85 -5.21 1.29 8.98
CA GLY A 85 -6.15 0.55 9.82
C GLY A 85 -6.70 -0.73 9.17
N ASN A 86 -6.57 -0.84 7.83
CA ASN A 86 -7.02 -2.01 7.07
C ASN A 86 -5.92 -3.05 6.84
N LEU A 87 -4.62 -2.71 7.03
CA LEU A 87 -3.48 -3.61 6.78
C LEU A 87 -3.66 -4.99 7.43
N LEU A 88 -3.99 -5.03 8.71
CA LEU A 88 -4.20 -6.29 9.45
C LEU A 88 -5.31 -7.16 8.84
N SER A 89 -6.43 -6.55 8.50
CA SER A 89 -7.59 -7.28 7.95
C SER A 89 -7.30 -7.80 6.54
N VAL A 90 -6.61 -7.01 5.73
CA VAL A 90 -6.16 -7.39 4.39
C VAL A 90 -5.13 -8.51 4.45
N ALA A 91 -4.10 -8.39 5.30
CA ALA A 91 -3.07 -9.41 5.47
C ALA A 91 -3.69 -10.78 5.84
N LYS A 92 -4.62 -10.80 6.81
CA LYS A 92 -5.33 -12.03 7.19
C LYS A 92 -6.16 -12.62 6.05
N ALA A 93 -6.89 -11.79 5.30
CA ALA A 93 -7.69 -12.25 4.15
C ALA A 93 -6.80 -12.85 3.05
N LEU A 94 -5.66 -12.19 2.76
CA LEU A 94 -4.69 -12.64 1.78
C LEU A 94 -3.99 -13.94 2.20
N GLN A 95 -3.58 -14.07 3.46
CA GLN A 95 -2.98 -15.30 3.99
C GLN A 95 -3.95 -16.48 3.90
N ALA A 96 -5.23 -16.27 4.23
CA ALA A 96 -6.25 -17.30 4.12
C ALA A 96 -6.45 -17.77 2.67
N LYS A 97 -6.39 -16.85 1.69
CA LYS A 97 -6.56 -17.13 0.26
C LYS A 97 -5.30 -17.73 -0.36
N TYR A 98 -4.14 -17.14 -0.12
CA TYR A 98 -2.86 -17.50 -0.75
C TYR A 98 -1.92 -18.19 0.24
N LYS A 99 -2.31 -19.38 0.70
CA LYS A 99 -1.64 -20.13 1.78
C LYS A 99 -0.15 -20.45 1.53
N ARG A 100 0.30 -20.42 0.28
CA ARG A 100 1.70 -20.70 -0.09
C ARG A 100 2.56 -19.46 -0.14
N ALA A 101 1.95 -18.28 -0.27
CA ALA A 101 2.68 -17.03 -0.34
C ALA A 101 3.03 -16.51 1.06
N LYS A 102 4.28 -16.14 1.26
CA LYS A 102 4.69 -15.32 2.40
C LYS A 102 4.20 -13.90 2.18
N ILE A 103 3.81 -13.22 3.26
CA ILE A 103 3.33 -11.84 3.19
C ILE A 103 4.44 -10.92 3.68
N LEU A 104 4.76 -9.88 2.90
CA LEU A 104 5.64 -8.80 3.28
C LEU A 104 4.86 -7.49 3.27
N ILE A 105 4.77 -6.82 4.42
CA ILE A 105 4.09 -5.54 4.54
C ILE A 105 5.11 -4.43 4.26
N CYS A 106 4.88 -3.65 3.21
CA CYS A 106 5.67 -2.48 2.85
C CYS A 106 5.10 -1.28 3.60
N ALA A 107 5.76 -0.92 4.68
CA ALA A 107 5.27 0.08 5.62
C ALA A 107 5.56 1.51 5.16
N ASP A 108 4.66 2.42 5.52
CA ASP A 108 4.93 3.84 5.54
C ASP A 108 5.65 4.19 6.85
N ASP A 109 6.73 4.98 6.76
CA ASP A 109 7.52 5.42 7.91
C ASP A 109 7.07 6.83 8.35
N ASP A 110 6.02 6.87 9.13
CA ASP A 110 5.49 8.11 9.70
C ASP A 110 6.38 8.68 10.84
N TYR A 111 7.70 8.68 10.62
CA TYR A 111 8.76 8.96 11.61
C TYR A 111 8.56 10.27 12.40
N ARG A 112 7.78 11.20 11.88
CA ARG A 112 7.47 12.49 12.52
C ARG A 112 6.20 12.45 13.37
N THR A 113 5.43 11.38 13.28
CA THR A 113 4.20 11.21 14.04
C THR A 113 4.50 10.32 15.25
N GLU A 114 4.11 10.77 16.43
CA GLU A 114 4.31 10.00 17.65
C GLU A 114 3.75 8.59 17.51
N GLY A 115 4.57 7.60 17.89
CA GLY A 115 4.22 6.18 17.77
C GLY A 115 4.31 5.61 16.36
N ASN A 116 4.72 6.40 15.35
CA ASN A 116 4.88 5.96 13.95
C ASN A 116 3.73 5.03 13.50
N PRO A 117 2.52 5.57 13.29
CA PRO A 117 1.30 4.76 13.14
C PRO A 117 1.35 3.84 11.91
N GLY A 118 1.97 4.25 10.80
CA GLY A 118 2.14 3.42 9.60
C GLY A 118 2.99 2.19 9.89
N LEU A 119 4.17 2.38 10.49
CA LEU A 119 5.05 1.28 10.88
C LEU A 119 4.41 0.37 11.93
N THR A 120 3.77 0.95 12.95
CA THR A 120 3.08 0.20 14.01
C THR A 120 1.97 -0.69 13.43
N ALA A 121 1.16 -0.16 12.52
CA ALA A 121 0.10 -0.93 11.85
C ALA A 121 0.69 -2.07 10.99
N ALA A 122 1.77 -1.80 10.26
CA ALA A 122 2.47 -2.79 9.45
C ALA A 122 3.06 -3.93 10.31
N GLN A 123 3.71 -3.62 11.42
CA GLN A 123 4.26 -4.61 12.36
C GLN A 123 3.17 -5.51 12.95
N ASN A 124 2.05 -4.92 13.37
CA ASN A 124 0.90 -5.67 13.88
C ASN A 124 0.29 -6.60 12.81
N ALA A 125 0.21 -6.12 11.57
CA ALA A 125 -0.30 -6.92 10.46
C ALA A 125 0.66 -8.09 10.13
N ALA A 126 1.96 -7.83 10.04
CA ALA A 126 2.98 -8.83 9.77
C ALA A 126 3.02 -9.92 10.84
N LEU A 127 3.03 -9.52 12.12
CA LEU A 127 3.01 -10.47 13.25
C LEU A 127 1.80 -11.41 13.20
N ALA A 128 0.63 -10.89 12.81
CA ALA A 128 -0.60 -11.67 12.79
C ALA A 128 -0.65 -12.74 11.68
N VAL A 129 0.24 -12.67 10.69
CA VAL A 129 0.30 -13.57 9.53
C VAL A 129 1.65 -14.28 9.39
N ASP A 130 2.50 -14.23 10.41
CA ASP A 130 3.89 -14.74 10.36
C ASP A 130 4.64 -14.21 9.13
N GLY A 131 4.43 -12.92 8.83
CA GLY A 131 5.00 -12.20 7.70
C GLY A 131 6.17 -11.31 8.12
N GLY A 132 6.72 -10.58 7.13
CA GLY A 132 7.77 -9.58 7.33
C GLY A 132 7.27 -8.15 7.18
N VAL A 133 8.15 -7.21 7.54
CA VAL A 133 7.96 -5.76 7.28
C VAL A 133 9.17 -5.26 6.50
N ALA A 134 8.93 -4.53 5.41
CA ALA A 134 9.92 -3.72 4.72
C ALA A 134 9.63 -2.25 4.98
N LEU A 135 10.68 -1.50 5.30
CA LEU A 135 10.61 -0.06 5.56
C LEU A 135 11.55 0.66 4.59
N PRO A 136 11.13 1.74 3.92
CA PRO A 136 12.00 2.43 2.98
C PRO A 136 13.17 3.11 3.70
N ILE A 137 14.38 2.87 3.22
CA ILE A 137 15.63 3.48 3.70
C ILE A 137 16.13 4.42 2.63
N PHE A 138 16.25 5.69 2.96
CA PHE A 138 16.70 6.75 2.06
C PHE A 138 18.19 7.00 2.23
N LYS A 139 18.90 7.30 1.14
CA LYS A 139 20.35 7.61 1.18
C LYS A 139 20.66 8.89 1.91
N ASP A 140 19.86 9.93 1.67
CA ASP A 140 20.03 11.22 2.29
C ASP A 140 19.24 11.32 3.60
N GLU A 141 19.75 12.14 4.52
CA GLU A 141 19.03 12.45 5.75
C GLU A 141 17.70 13.13 5.42
N ARG A 142 16.64 12.63 6.04
CA ARG A 142 15.30 13.19 5.84
C ARG A 142 15.13 14.49 6.63
N PRO A 143 14.46 15.51 6.04
CA PRO A 143 14.26 16.78 6.71
C PRO A 143 13.45 16.63 8.00
N THR A 144 13.81 17.39 9.02
CA THR A 144 13.13 17.40 10.33
C THR A 144 12.09 18.50 10.46
N ASP A 145 12.15 19.52 9.61
CA ASP A 145 11.34 20.74 9.64
C ASP A 145 10.20 20.76 8.62
N THR A 146 10.28 19.92 7.57
CA THR A 146 9.29 19.81 6.51
C THR A 146 8.78 18.37 6.38
N LYS A 147 7.69 18.16 5.62
CA LYS A 147 7.22 16.81 5.30
C LYS A 147 8.26 16.12 4.40
N GLY A 148 9.03 15.22 4.98
CA GLY A 148 10.00 14.41 4.26
C GLY A 148 9.39 13.16 3.63
N PRO A 149 10.21 12.40 2.88
CA PRO A 149 9.80 11.14 2.26
C PRO A 149 9.51 10.08 3.33
N THR A 150 8.48 9.26 3.09
CA THR A 150 7.98 8.30 4.08
C THR A 150 7.70 6.91 3.52
N ASP A 151 7.55 6.75 2.21
CA ASP A 151 7.11 5.50 1.62
C ASP A 151 7.95 5.07 0.41
N PHE A 152 7.68 3.87 -0.14
CA PHE A 152 8.40 3.36 -1.31
C PHE A 152 8.09 4.10 -2.60
N ASN A 153 6.99 4.86 -2.69
CA ASN A 153 6.78 5.77 -3.82
C ASN A 153 7.71 6.97 -3.75
N ASP A 154 7.92 7.52 -2.55
CA ASP A 154 8.90 8.58 -2.33
C ASP A 154 10.32 8.08 -2.64
N LEU A 155 10.67 6.86 -2.19
CA LEU A 155 11.95 6.23 -2.50
C LEU A 155 12.14 6.06 -4.01
N HIS A 156 11.11 5.58 -4.71
CA HIS A 156 11.12 5.47 -6.17
C HIS A 156 11.36 6.81 -6.87
N LEU A 157 10.67 7.86 -6.44
CA LEU A 157 10.79 9.19 -7.03
C LEU A 157 12.17 9.83 -6.80
N LEU A 158 12.79 9.56 -5.66
CA LEU A 158 14.10 10.13 -5.28
C LEU A 158 15.29 9.31 -5.78
N GLU A 159 15.20 7.98 -5.76
CA GLU A 159 16.33 7.09 -5.97
C GLU A 159 16.14 6.06 -7.09
N GLY A 160 14.94 6.00 -7.69
CA GLY A 160 14.62 5.13 -8.82
C GLY A 160 14.17 3.72 -8.45
N HIS A 161 13.78 2.96 -9.48
CA HIS A 161 13.26 1.59 -9.34
C HIS A 161 14.25 0.63 -8.69
N ASP A 162 15.54 0.72 -9.04
CA ASP A 162 16.57 -0.19 -8.53
C ASP A 162 16.74 -0.08 -7.01
N ALA A 163 16.57 1.13 -6.46
CA ALA A 163 16.62 1.33 -5.01
C ALA A 163 15.45 0.63 -4.30
N VAL A 164 14.26 0.68 -4.89
CA VAL A 164 13.08 -0.02 -4.37
C VAL A 164 13.26 -1.54 -4.47
N ALA A 165 13.64 -2.06 -5.64
CA ALA A 165 13.85 -3.49 -5.85
C ALA A 165 14.84 -4.08 -4.84
N LYS A 166 16.01 -3.43 -4.69
CA LYS A 166 17.08 -3.87 -3.78
C LYS A 166 16.66 -3.95 -2.31
N GLN A 167 15.65 -3.19 -1.90
CA GLN A 167 15.18 -3.21 -0.49
C GLN A 167 14.03 -4.20 -0.26
N ILE A 168 13.41 -4.70 -1.33
CA ILE A 168 12.33 -5.69 -1.28
C ILE A 168 12.84 -7.12 -1.46
N GLU A 169 13.89 -7.31 -2.25
CA GLU A 169 14.55 -8.61 -2.48
C GLU A 169 15.34 -9.09 -1.27
#